data_29b799dfd4d4eca1370dac4f8d7d7232
#
_entry.id   29b799dfd4d4eca1370dac4f8d7d7232
#
_cell.length_a   1.000
_cell.length_b   1.000
_cell.length_c   1.000
_cell.angle_alpha   90.00
_cell.angle_beta   90.00
_cell.angle_gamma   90.00
#
_symmetry.space_group_name_H-M   'P 1'
#
loop_
_entity.id
_entity.type
_entity.pdbx_description
1 polymer ?
#
loop_
_entity_poly.entity_id
_entity_poly.type
_entity_poly.pdbx_seq_one_letter_code
_entity_poly.pdbx_strand_id
1 'polypeptide(L)'
;MIINYNKQFALKNFLIDKIKKKNIRIGIIGLGYVGLPLAINFCKKNLNVIGFDTDDFKIKKLNKGQSYIERIKNKEIVDIKKNFHATRNFSSIRLCDVIVICVPTPLTKNKKPDLSYLKSAIKKIYPYLKKGQLLSVESTTYPGTTKEIVLPIIKKKFEVGENFFIS
;
A
#
# COMPACT_ATOMS: atom_id res chain seq x y z
N MET A 1 -18.35 6.89 -27.99
CA MET A 1 -18.26 7.43 -26.60
C MET A 1 -18.97 6.56 -25.55
N ILE A 2 -19.99 5.76 -25.90
CA ILE A 2 -20.80 4.94 -24.98
C ILE A 2 -20.05 3.70 -24.44
N ILE A 3 -19.11 3.13 -25.18
CA ILE A 3 -18.38 1.89 -24.82
C ILE A 3 -17.41 2.06 -23.64
N ASN A 4 -16.90 3.28 -23.39
CA ASN A 4 -15.97 3.54 -22.28
C ASN A 4 -16.65 3.64 -20.91
N TYR A 5 -17.86 4.16 -20.84
CA TYR A 5 -18.61 4.28 -19.58
C TYR A 5 -18.86 2.92 -18.91
N ASN A 6 -19.25 1.90 -19.68
CA ASN A 6 -19.52 0.56 -19.16
C ASN A 6 -18.25 -0.13 -18.61
N LYS A 7 -17.09 0.11 -19.20
CA LYS A 7 -15.82 -0.49 -18.77
C LYS A 7 -15.27 0.16 -17.48
N GLN A 8 -15.49 1.45 -17.31
CA GLN A 8 -15.11 2.24 -16.14
C GLN A 8 -15.92 1.81 -14.90
N PHE A 9 -17.25 1.73 -15.04
CA PHE A 9 -18.13 1.23 -13.98
C PHE A 9 -17.78 -0.21 -13.58
N ALA A 10 -17.35 -1.04 -14.51
CA ALA A 10 -17.00 -2.43 -14.27
C ALA A 10 -15.80 -2.57 -13.32
N LEU A 11 -14.70 -1.84 -13.53
CA LEU A 11 -13.50 -1.95 -12.68
C LEU A 11 -13.73 -1.43 -11.25
N LYS A 12 -14.42 -0.30 -11.11
CA LYS A 12 -14.80 0.26 -9.81
C LYS A 12 -15.69 -0.70 -9.03
N ASN A 13 -16.77 -1.16 -9.67
CA ASN A 13 -17.70 -2.07 -9.02
C ASN A 13 -17.08 -3.42 -8.71
N PHE A 14 -16.20 -3.93 -9.58
CA PHE A 14 -15.44 -5.15 -9.33
C PHE A 14 -14.56 -5.02 -8.09
N LEU A 15 -13.83 -3.89 -7.94
CA LEU A 15 -13.00 -3.65 -6.76
C LEU A 15 -13.87 -3.52 -5.49
N ILE A 16 -14.99 -2.79 -5.55
CA ILE A 16 -15.93 -2.65 -4.44
C ILE A 16 -16.49 -4.02 -4.01
N ASP A 17 -16.89 -4.85 -4.98
CA ASP A 17 -17.40 -6.19 -4.70
C ASP A 17 -16.33 -7.08 -4.04
N LYS A 18 -15.10 -7.06 -4.54
CA LYS A 18 -13.96 -7.76 -3.90
C LYS A 18 -13.75 -7.29 -2.46
N ILE A 19 -13.84 -5.98 -2.19
CA ILE A 19 -13.70 -5.41 -0.84
C ILE A 19 -14.83 -5.91 0.06
N LYS A 20 -16.08 -5.81 -0.39
CA LYS A 20 -17.26 -6.29 0.36
C LYS A 20 -17.18 -7.78 0.69
N LYS A 21 -16.75 -8.59 -0.26
CA LYS A 21 -16.54 -10.04 -0.10
C LYS A 21 -15.25 -10.40 0.65
N LYS A 22 -14.45 -9.42 1.06
CA LYS A 22 -13.12 -9.62 1.66
C LYS A 22 -12.17 -10.46 0.80
N ASN A 23 -12.38 -10.49 -0.51
CA ASN A 23 -11.54 -11.21 -1.46
C ASN A 23 -10.56 -10.26 -2.15
N ILE A 24 -9.85 -9.47 -1.36
CA ILE A 24 -8.81 -8.55 -1.79
C ILE A 24 -7.45 -8.94 -1.23
N ARG A 25 -6.40 -8.55 -1.94
CA ARG A 25 -5.03 -8.57 -1.42
C ARG A 25 -4.55 -7.15 -1.26
N ILE A 26 -4.05 -6.85 -0.06
CA ILE A 26 -3.58 -5.54 0.33
C ILE A 26 -2.05 -5.53 0.32
N GLY A 27 -1.45 -4.54 -0.32
CA GLY A 27 -0.02 -4.25 -0.24
C GLY A 27 0.23 -3.10 0.73
N ILE A 28 1.05 -3.31 1.75
CA ILE A 28 1.47 -2.25 2.68
C ILE A 28 2.93 -1.91 2.39
N ILE A 29 3.20 -0.66 2.02
CA ILE A 29 4.55 -0.16 1.73
C ILE A 29 5.07 0.64 2.91
N GLY A 30 6.16 0.14 3.51
CA GLY A 30 6.69 0.64 4.77
C GLY A 30 6.12 -0.10 5.97
N LEU A 31 6.90 -0.99 6.56
CA LEU A 31 6.52 -1.80 7.72
C LEU A 31 7.03 -1.17 9.02
N GLY A 32 6.86 0.15 9.16
CA GLY A 32 7.18 0.90 10.38
C GLY A 32 6.06 0.88 11.42
N TYR A 33 6.08 1.89 12.30
CA TYR A 33 5.12 2.05 13.41
C TYR A 33 3.66 2.26 12.98
N VAL A 34 3.41 2.59 11.72
CA VAL A 34 2.06 2.70 11.13
C VAL A 34 1.75 1.46 10.30
N GLY A 35 2.61 1.10 9.36
CA GLY A 35 2.31 0.05 8.37
C GLY A 35 2.23 -1.35 8.96
N LEU A 36 3.09 -1.72 9.92
CA LEU A 36 3.03 -3.05 10.52
C LEU A 36 1.76 -3.26 11.39
N PRO A 37 1.37 -2.34 12.29
CA PRO A 37 0.08 -2.44 12.99
C PRO A 37 -1.12 -2.51 12.04
N LEU A 38 -1.10 -1.72 10.96
CA LEU A 38 -2.16 -1.73 9.95
C LEU A 38 -2.24 -3.10 9.24
N ALA A 39 -1.10 -3.67 8.86
CA ALA A 39 -1.02 -5.01 8.28
C ALA A 39 -1.60 -6.08 9.22
N ILE A 40 -1.24 -6.03 10.52
CA ILE A 40 -1.78 -6.91 11.54
C ILE A 40 -3.31 -6.79 11.63
N ASN A 41 -3.83 -5.57 11.66
CA ASN A 41 -5.27 -5.33 11.75
C ASN A 41 -6.03 -5.87 10.54
N PHE A 42 -5.52 -5.70 9.34
CA PHE A 42 -6.11 -6.31 8.14
C PHE A 42 -6.10 -7.83 8.19
N CYS A 43 -4.99 -8.43 8.60
CA CYS A 43 -4.90 -9.89 8.73
C CYS A 43 -5.86 -10.45 9.80
N LYS A 44 -6.03 -9.74 10.94
CA LYS A 44 -7.02 -10.09 11.99
C LYS A 44 -8.47 -10.05 11.46
N LYS A 45 -8.72 -9.33 10.35
CA LYS A 45 -10.02 -9.31 9.63
C LYS A 45 -10.09 -10.34 8.49
N ASN A 46 -9.16 -11.32 8.47
CA ASN A 46 -9.02 -12.35 7.44
C ASN A 46 -8.73 -11.82 6.02
N LEU A 47 -8.06 -10.67 5.91
CA LEU A 47 -7.58 -10.16 4.62
C LEU A 47 -6.15 -10.62 4.36
N ASN A 48 -5.81 -10.87 3.09
CA ASN A 48 -4.46 -11.22 2.68
C ASN A 48 -3.61 -9.96 2.51
N VAL A 49 -2.45 -9.92 3.16
CA VAL A 49 -1.55 -8.77 3.15
C VAL A 49 -0.16 -9.16 2.68
N ILE A 50 0.39 -8.38 1.75
CA ILE A 50 1.81 -8.41 1.41
C ILE A 50 2.42 -7.12 1.97
N GLY A 51 3.36 -7.27 2.90
CA GLY A 51 4.12 -6.15 3.44
C GLY A 51 5.40 -5.92 2.64
N PHE A 52 5.66 -4.68 2.25
CA PHE A 52 6.84 -4.27 1.50
C PHE A 52 7.70 -3.34 2.35
N ASP A 53 8.97 -3.65 2.50
CA ASP A 53 9.96 -2.75 3.11
C ASP A 53 11.30 -2.89 2.37
N THR A 54 12.15 -1.88 2.47
CA THR A 54 13.50 -1.92 1.91
C THR A 54 14.51 -2.52 2.88
N ASP A 55 14.17 -2.59 4.15
CA ASP A 55 15.01 -3.10 5.23
C ASP A 55 14.92 -4.63 5.32
N ASP A 56 16.02 -5.28 4.99
CA ASP A 56 16.15 -6.73 4.98
C ASP A 56 16.01 -7.35 6.38
N PHE A 57 16.46 -6.64 7.41
CA PHE A 57 16.35 -7.07 8.81
C PHE A 57 14.87 -7.20 9.22
N LYS A 58 14.04 -6.21 8.89
CA LYS A 58 12.60 -6.24 9.17
C LYS A 58 11.93 -7.41 8.46
N ILE A 59 12.20 -7.58 7.16
CA ILE A 59 11.64 -8.66 6.35
C ILE A 59 11.98 -10.03 6.94
N LYS A 60 13.26 -10.26 7.27
CA LYS A 60 13.71 -11.52 7.86
C LYS A 60 13.06 -11.81 9.20
N LYS A 61 12.96 -10.80 10.09
CA LYS A 61 12.29 -10.95 11.39
C LYS A 61 10.82 -11.31 11.24
N LEU A 62 10.07 -10.57 10.43
CA LEU A 62 8.64 -10.80 10.25
C LEU A 62 8.34 -12.18 9.67
N ASN A 63 9.10 -12.61 8.66
CA ASN A 63 8.91 -13.94 8.07
C ASN A 63 9.27 -15.08 9.04
N LYS A 64 10.11 -14.81 10.05
CA LYS A 64 10.38 -15.75 11.16
C LYS A 64 9.33 -15.68 12.28
N GLY A 65 8.31 -14.83 12.17
CA GLY A 65 7.31 -14.64 13.23
C GLY A 65 7.78 -13.76 14.39
N GLN A 66 8.79 -12.91 14.15
CA GLN A 66 9.38 -12.04 15.17
C GLN A 66 9.05 -10.57 14.87
N SER A 67 8.73 -9.81 15.93
CA SER A 67 8.59 -8.38 15.88
C SER A 67 9.94 -7.67 16.08
N TYR A 68 10.04 -6.46 15.56
CA TYR A 68 11.11 -5.48 15.86
C TYR A 68 10.54 -4.20 16.46
N ILE A 69 9.22 -4.15 16.68
CA ILE A 69 8.53 -3.05 17.34
C ILE A 69 8.17 -3.51 18.75
N GLU A 70 8.66 -2.83 19.77
CA GLU A 70 8.53 -3.20 21.17
C GLU A 70 7.06 -3.45 21.60
N ARG A 71 6.14 -2.60 21.13
CA ARG A 71 4.72 -2.68 21.45
C ARG A 71 3.97 -3.82 20.73
N ILE A 72 4.61 -4.50 19.78
CA ILE A 72 4.02 -5.62 19.03
C ILE A 72 4.70 -6.92 19.48
N LYS A 73 3.93 -7.82 20.07
CA LYS A 73 4.43 -9.11 20.55
C LYS A 73 4.68 -10.06 19.37
N ASN A 74 5.69 -10.94 19.49
CA ASN A 74 5.96 -11.99 18.51
C ASN A 74 4.72 -12.84 18.21
N LYS A 75 3.92 -13.13 19.23
CA LYS A 75 2.66 -13.87 19.08
C LYS A 75 1.75 -13.23 18.03
N GLU A 76 1.64 -11.90 18.01
CA GLU A 76 0.79 -11.21 17.00
C GLU A 76 1.27 -11.41 15.58
N ILE A 77 2.60 -11.52 15.36
CA ILE A 77 3.17 -11.83 14.05
C ILE A 77 2.93 -13.29 13.66
N VAL A 78 3.05 -14.20 14.63
CA VAL A 78 2.77 -15.63 14.41
C VAL A 78 1.29 -15.84 14.04
N ASP A 79 0.38 -15.21 14.77
CA ASP A 79 -1.07 -15.35 14.59
C ASP A 79 -1.54 -14.93 13.16
N ILE A 80 -0.85 -13.97 12.55
CA ILE A 80 -1.19 -13.49 11.18
C ILE A 80 -0.43 -14.20 10.07
N LYS A 81 0.51 -15.09 10.36
CA LYS A 81 1.42 -15.71 9.39
C LYS A 81 0.72 -16.38 8.21
N LYS A 82 -0.50 -16.87 8.42
CA LYS A 82 -1.32 -17.49 7.35
C LYS A 82 -1.68 -16.49 6.24
N ASN A 83 -1.94 -15.23 6.62
CA ASN A 83 -2.46 -14.20 5.73
C ASN A 83 -1.44 -13.07 5.47
N PHE A 84 -0.23 -13.16 6.03
CA PHE A 84 0.81 -12.15 5.93
C PHE A 84 2.11 -12.68 5.36
N HIS A 85 2.67 -11.95 4.41
CA HIS A 85 4.02 -12.20 3.90
C HIS A 85 4.77 -10.88 3.73
N ALA A 86 5.99 -10.79 4.24
CA ALA A 86 6.85 -9.63 4.09
C ALA A 86 7.90 -9.85 3.00
N THR A 87 8.13 -8.86 2.12
CA THR A 87 9.05 -8.99 1.00
C THR A 87 9.73 -7.68 0.59
N ARG A 88 10.91 -7.78 0.01
CA ARG A 88 11.58 -6.68 -0.72
C ARG A 88 11.26 -6.66 -2.21
N ASN A 89 10.60 -7.70 -2.70
CA ASN A 89 10.27 -7.81 -4.12
C ASN A 89 9.05 -6.97 -4.46
N PHE A 90 9.26 -5.73 -4.86
CA PHE A 90 8.19 -4.79 -5.23
C PHE A 90 7.42 -5.21 -6.49
N SER A 91 7.92 -6.17 -7.28
CA SER A 91 7.16 -6.70 -8.42
C SER A 91 5.86 -7.38 -7.98
N SER A 92 5.79 -7.86 -6.74
CA SER A 92 4.58 -8.47 -6.15
C SER A 92 3.43 -7.47 -5.93
N ILE A 93 3.65 -6.16 -6.10
CA ILE A 93 2.59 -5.13 -6.13
C ILE A 93 1.52 -5.44 -7.18
N ARG A 94 1.89 -6.08 -8.29
CA ARG A 94 0.93 -6.53 -9.31
C ARG A 94 -0.12 -7.51 -8.80
N LEU A 95 0.13 -8.19 -7.69
CA LEU A 95 -0.78 -9.12 -7.06
C LEU A 95 -1.79 -8.43 -6.12
N CYS A 96 -1.54 -7.19 -5.73
CA CYS A 96 -2.38 -6.43 -4.81
C CYS A 96 -3.54 -5.76 -5.54
N ASP A 97 -4.67 -5.64 -4.86
CA ASP A 97 -5.85 -4.89 -5.33
C ASP A 97 -5.85 -3.48 -4.70
N VAL A 98 -5.42 -3.38 -3.45
CA VAL A 98 -5.28 -2.14 -2.70
C VAL A 98 -3.84 -2.00 -2.25
N ILE A 99 -3.26 -0.82 -2.43
CA ILE A 99 -1.89 -0.50 -2.06
C ILE A 99 -1.93 0.67 -1.09
N VAL A 100 -1.34 0.50 0.09
CA VAL A 100 -1.29 1.51 1.15
C VAL A 100 0.15 1.92 1.39
N ILE A 101 0.46 3.20 1.24
CA ILE A 101 1.80 3.73 1.48
C ILE A 101 1.87 4.29 2.90
N CYS A 102 2.73 3.69 3.72
CA CYS A 102 2.98 4.05 5.13
C CYS A 102 4.46 4.36 5.36
N VAL A 103 5.09 5.11 4.45
CA VAL A 103 6.49 5.48 4.57
C VAL A 103 6.69 6.67 5.51
N PRO A 104 7.87 6.80 6.15
CA PRO A 104 8.17 7.96 6.98
C PRO A 104 8.13 9.27 6.20
N THR A 105 7.73 10.35 6.89
CA THR A 105 7.76 11.74 6.40
C THR A 105 8.42 12.63 7.45
N PRO A 106 9.74 12.48 7.67
CA PRO A 106 10.45 13.30 8.64
C PRO A 106 10.40 14.78 8.25
N LEU A 107 10.65 15.65 9.20
CA LEU A 107 10.78 17.07 8.92
C LEU A 107 12.16 17.39 8.31
N THR A 108 12.16 18.22 7.29
CA THR A 108 13.38 18.86 6.77
C THR A 108 13.95 19.87 7.77
N LYS A 109 15.16 20.37 7.52
CA LYS A 109 15.77 21.45 8.32
C LYS A 109 14.85 22.68 8.44
N ASN A 110 14.04 22.95 7.42
CA ASN A 110 13.08 24.06 7.38
C ASN A 110 11.69 23.68 7.94
N LYS A 111 11.60 22.64 8.77
CA LYS A 111 10.36 22.14 9.40
C LYS A 111 9.23 21.80 8.42
N LYS A 112 9.54 21.52 7.14
CA LYS A 112 8.59 21.04 6.14
C LYS A 112 8.65 19.52 6.04
N PRO A 113 7.54 18.80 5.74
CA PRO A 113 7.57 17.36 5.52
C PRO A 113 8.51 16.98 4.39
N ASP A 114 9.39 16.01 4.63
CA ASP A 114 10.25 15.44 3.60
C ASP A 114 9.48 14.35 2.84
N LEU A 115 9.08 14.64 1.61
CA LEU A 115 8.34 13.74 0.74
C LEU A 115 9.24 12.84 -0.12
N SER A 116 10.55 12.84 0.09
CA SER A 116 11.50 12.03 -0.69
C SER A 116 11.19 10.52 -0.57
N TYR A 117 10.82 10.06 0.62
CA TYR A 117 10.42 8.67 0.86
C TYR A 117 9.14 8.29 0.10
N LEU A 118 8.14 9.17 0.11
CA LEU A 118 6.91 8.98 -0.65
C LEU A 118 7.18 8.89 -2.16
N LYS A 119 7.94 9.85 -2.70
CA LYS A 119 8.32 9.87 -4.11
C LYS A 119 9.12 8.62 -4.50
N SER A 120 10.06 8.19 -3.65
CA SER A 120 10.87 6.99 -3.86
C SER A 120 9.98 5.73 -3.84
N ALA A 121 9.05 5.62 -2.90
CA ALA A 121 8.11 4.51 -2.81
C ALA A 121 7.26 4.41 -4.08
N ILE A 122 6.66 5.53 -4.52
CA ILE A 122 5.86 5.57 -5.75
C ILE A 122 6.71 5.17 -6.96
N LYS A 123 7.91 5.74 -7.12
CA LYS A 123 8.83 5.40 -8.23
C LYS A 123 9.13 3.90 -8.27
N LYS A 124 9.33 3.28 -7.11
CA LYS A 124 9.63 1.85 -6.98
C LYS A 124 8.50 0.95 -7.41
N ILE A 125 7.25 1.30 -7.07
CA ILE A 125 6.07 0.48 -7.39
C ILE A 125 5.49 0.78 -8.77
N TYR A 126 5.71 1.98 -9.31
CA TYR A 126 5.12 2.47 -10.54
C TYR A 126 5.20 1.49 -11.74
N PRO A 127 6.33 0.82 -12.01
CA PRO A 127 6.42 -0.15 -13.10
C PRO A 127 5.46 -1.33 -12.96
N TYR A 128 5.10 -1.69 -11.72
CA TYR A 128 4.31 -2.88 -11.39
C TYR A 128 2.84 -2.58 -11.15
N LEU A 129 2.43 -1.30 -11.16
CA LEU A 129 1.03 -0.91 -11.03
C LEU A 129 0.22 -1.37 -12.26
N LYS A 130 -1.03 -1.77 -12.02
CA LYS A 130 -1.98 -2.23 -13.05
C LYS A 130 -3.34 -1.56 -12.91
N LYS A 131 -4.16 -1.63 -13.95
CA LYS A 131 -5.56 -1.16 -13.94
C LYS A 131 -6.37 -1.88 -12.87
N GLY A 132 -7.35 -1.20 -12.30
CA GLY A 132 -8.25 -1.71 -11.27
C GLY A 132 -7.69 -1.66 -9.85
N GLN A 133 -6.49 -1.12 -9.62
CA GLN A 133 -5.92 -0.96 -8.28
C GLN A 133 -6.35 0.35 -7.62
N LEU A 134 -6.41 0.32 -6.28
CA LEU A 134 -6.53 1.51 -5.42
C LEU A 134 -5.17 1.77 -4.75
N LEU A 135 -4.70 3.00 -4.82
CA LEU A 135 -3.52 3.50 -4.10
C LEU A 135 -3.97 4.49 -3.03
N SER A 136 -3.69 4.19 -1.76
CA SER A 136 -3.92 5.08 -0.63
C SER A 136 -2.60 5.56 -0.03
N VAL A 137 -2.55 6.82 0.41
CA VAL A 137 -1.38 7.40 1.10
C VAL A 137 -1.76 7.68 2.55
N GLU A 138 -1.22 6.86 3.45
CA GLU A 138 -1.44 6.93 4.91
C GLU A 138 -0.21 7.49 5.65
N SER A 139 0.67 8.17 4.93
CA SER A 139 1.80 8.89 5.52
C SER A 139 1.35 10.29 5.95
N THR A 140 1.92 10.81 7.04
CA THR A 140 1.69 12.19 7.48
C THR A 140 2.24 13.17 6.45
N THR A 141 1.34 13.91 5.79
CA THR A 141 1.68 14.84 4.71
C THR A 141 0.94 16.17 4.90
N TYR A 142 1.17 17.15 4.04
CA TYR A 142 0.38 18.37 4.02
C TYR A 142 -0.87 18.21 3.12
N PRO A 143 -1.93 19.01 3.36
CA PRO A 143 -3.10 19.02 2.49
C PRO A 143 -2.73 19.31 1.03
N GLY A 144 -3.20 18.48 0.10
CA GLY A 144 -2.87 18.61 -1.33
C GLY A 144 -1.76 17.68 -1.83
N THR A 145 -1.00 17.01 -0.96
CA THR A 145 0.11 16.11 -1.37
C THR A 145 -0.33 15.06 -2.41
N THR A 146 -1.48 14.44 -2.21
CA THR A 146 -2.00 13.44 -3.17
C THR A 146 -2.22 14.08 -4.55
N LYS A 147 -2.80 15.28 -4.60
CA LYS A 147 -3.09 16.01 -5.85
C LYS A 147 -1.81 16.52 -6.53
N GLU A 148 -0.86 17.01 -5.75
CA GLU A 148 0.34 17.68 -6.26
C GLU A 148 1.48 16.72 -6.59
N ILE A 149 1.61 15.63 -5.84
CA ILE A 149 2.75 14.70 -5.95
C ILE A 149 2.34 13.36 -6.56
N VAL A 150 1.29 12.73 -6.02
CA VAL A 150 0.92 11.36 -6.42
C VAL A 150 0.22 11.36 -7.77
N LEU A 151 -0.82 12.18 -7.89
CA LEU A 151 -1.67 12.24 -9.08
C LEU A 151 -0.92 12.52 -10.38
N PRO A 152 0.05 13.49 -10.46
CA PRO A 152 0.79 13.74 -11.70
C PRO A 152 1.65 12.56 -12.14
N ILE A 153 2.17 11.76 -11.18
CA ILE A 153 2.96 10.57 -11.49
C ILE A 153 2.06 9.48 -12.05
N ILE A 154 0.94 9.22 -11.38
CA ILE A 154 0.02 8.13 -11.74
C ILE A 154 -0.68 8.40 -13.07
N LYS A 155 -1.07 9.64 -13.34
CA LYS A 155 -1.72 10.07 -14.60
C LYS A 155 -0.87 9.82 -15.85
N LYS A 156 0.45 9.65 -15.73
CA LYS A 156 1.31 9.30 -16.87
C LYS A 156 1.04 7.90 -17.43
N LYS A 157 0.39 7.03 -16.67
CA LYS A 157 0.14 5.63 -17.05
C LYS A 157 -1.34 5.26 -16.98
N PHE A 158 -2.14 5.98 -16.18
CA PHE A 158 -3.52 5.61 -15.86
C PHE A 158 -4.46 6.81 -15.94
N GLU A 159 -5.70 6.52 -16.25
CA GLU A 159 -6.85 7.43 -16.15
C GLU A 159 -7.43 7.29 -14.73
N VAL A 160 -7.01 8.23 -13.85
CA VAL A 160 -7.40 8.18 -12.44
C VAL A 160 -8.88 8.49 -12.27
N GLY A 161 -9.59 7.66 -11.49
CA GLY A 161 -11.04 7.67 -11.36
C GLY A 161 -11.74 6.72 -12.34
N GLU A 162 -11.05 6.27 -13.39
CA GLU A 162 -11.59 5.37 -14.41
C GLU A 162 -10.99 3.97 -14.32
N ASN A 163 -9.68 3.86 -14.51
CA ASN A 163 -9.02 2.56 -14.52
C ASN A 163 -7.96 2.39 -13.41
N PHE A 164 -7.75 3.44 -12.61
CA PHE A 164 -6.91 3.43 -11.41
C PHE A 164 -7.50 4.38 -10.36
N PHE A 165 -7.44 4.01 -9.08
CA PHE A 165 -8.09 4.77 -8.01
C PHE A 165 -7.04 5.28 -7.01
N ILE A 166 -7.26 6.49 -6.46
CA ILE A 166 -6.37 7.12 -5.47
C ILE A 166 -7.24 7.65 -4.33
N SER A 167 -6.74 7.46 -3.10
CA SER A 167 -7.31 8.00 -1.87
C SER A 167 -6.22 8.73 -1.07
#